data_9e01b6430adf60d850ac539162f56b64
#
_entry.id   9e01b6430adf60d850ac539162f56b64
#
_cell.length_a   1.000
_cell.length_b   1.000
_cell.length_c   1.000
_cell.angle_alpha   90.00
_cell.angle_beta   90.00
_cell.angle_gamma   90.00
#
_symmetry.space_group_name_H-M   'P 1'
#
loop_
_entity.id
_entity.type
_entity.pdbx_description
1 polymer ?
#
loop_
_entity_poly.entity_id
_entity_poly.type
_entity_poly.pdbx_seq_one_letter_code
_entity_poly.pdbx_strand_id
1 'polypeptide(L)'
;MPTARKSSALIYRPHPHLYEINTWAWLEELSAKLGRKIRLRDVPDSEWDNLASLGFDFVWLMGVWERSPVGRKFFQTDAASFPGFDAALPGWKLSQIVGSPYSIFRYQPDPRIGSWADLDFVHEKLRARHIGLILDFVPNHTAPDHPWTTSHPEYYVRGSQEDFRKNPLDFYLLETETEPNLLAEGRDPYFPPWRDVVQLNHFEPAARSTLIAELREIAKHCDGVRCDMAMLVLNDIFARTWGPLLAGFKPPPREFWTEAIAAVPEFIWLAEVYWNCEGPMQSLGFQFTYDKGLYDALRDGDIAEIHARLSADIASQARTARILENHDEARAATVFGPAKREAFGTLIATLPGMRFYHQGQLDGRKIHLPIPLAMAAPEAPDAETRAFYERILTLSNEPVFHFGQWQLLEIQTAGDDTFRNLVAYQWLAKDARKFVIVNLSATLSQARVRFPSGISASQQYTFHDQLHDVQYLRFGEEIAQSGLYVRLDPYRAHLFDVTPL
;
A
#
# COMPACT_ATOMS: atom_id res chain seq x y z
N MET A 1 3.28 38.99 -8.78
CA MET A 1 2.52 38.08 -7.93
C MET A 1 2.06 36.92 -8.80
N PRO A 2 2.53 35.69 -8.62
CA PRO A 2 1.95 34.56 -9.32
C PRO A 2 0.58 34.27 -8.71
N THR A 3 -0.45 34.31 -9.54
CA THR A 3 -1.81 33.92 -9.18
C THR A 3 -1.80 32.48 -8.71
N ALA A 4 -2.21 32.25 -7.45
CA ALA A 4 -2.46 30.92 -6.92
C ALA A 4 -3.45 30.20 -7.87
N ARG A 5 -2.96 29.20 -8.62
CA ARG A 5 -3.81 28.27 -9.35
C ARG A 5 -4.67 27.57 -8.30
N LYS A 6 -5.96 27.78 -8.32
CA LYS A 6 -6.92 26.89 -7.67
C LYS A 6 -6.71 25.51 -8.30
N SER A 7 -6.06 24.61 -7.57
CA SER A 7 -6.01 23.21 -7.92
C SER A 7 -7.46 22.71 -7.91
N SER A 8 -8.01 22.36 -9.07
CA SER A 8 -9.22 21.53 -9.07
C SER A 8 -8.85 20.21 -8.44
N ALA A 9 -9.56 19.78 -7.39
CA ALA A 9 -9.35 18.49 -6.77
C ALA A 9 -9.30 17.40 -7.85
N LEU A 10 -8.39 16.47 -7.73
CA LEU A 10 -8.30 15.34 -8.64
C LEU A 10 -9.57 14.49 -8.46
N ILE A 11 -10.36 14.34 -9.50
CA ILE A 11 -11.52 13.43 -9.50
C ILE A 11 -10.98 12.05 -9.87
N TYR A 12 -10.94 11.15 -8.90
CA TYR A 12 -10.54 9.76 -9.12
C TYR A 12 -11.78 8.83 -9.09
N ARG A 13 -11.63 7.67 -9.72
CA ARG A 13 -12.70 6.66 -9.75
C ARG A 13 -12.84 6.00 -8.37
N PRO A 14 -14.04 5.66 -7.93
CA PRO A 14 -14.21 4.73 -6.81
C PRO A 14 -13.42 3.45 -7.05
N HIS A 15 -12.93 2.83 -5.97
CA HIS A 15 -12.11 1.60 -6.06
C HIS A 15 -10.91 1.73 -7.00
N PRO A 16 -10.01 2.72 -6.77
CA PRO A 16 -8.94 3.06 -7.69
C PRO A 16 -7.83 2.01 -7.72
N HIS A 17 -7.03 2.03 -8.79
CA HIS A 17 -5.78 1.29 -8.88
C HIS A 17 -4.60 2.18 -8.48
N LEU A 18 -3.79 1.72 -7.52
CA LEU A 18 -2.54 2.35 -7.09
C LEU A 18 -1.34 1.53 -7.55
N TYR A 19 -0.32 2.20 -8.08
CA TYR A 19 0.97 1.61 -8.39
C TYR A 19 2.08 2.23 -7.54
N GLU A 20 2.70 1.42 -6.68
CA GLU A 20 3.85 1.81 -5.88
C GLU A 20 5.14 1.64 -6.69
N ILE A 21 6.00 2.65 -6.65
CA ILE A 21 7.34 2.65 -7.26
C ILE A 21 8.38 2.91 -6.18
N ASN A 22 9.32 2.00 -6.00
CA ASN A 22 10.55 2.32 -5.27
C ASN A 22 11.38 3.26 -6.15
N THR A 23 11.28 4.57 -5.87
CA THR A 23 11.80 5.63 -6.74
C THR A 23 13.29 5.47 -7.03
N TRP A 24 14.11 5.14 -6.01
CA TRP A 24 15.54 4.97 -6.21
C TRP A 24 15.87 3.79 -7.12
N ALA A 25 15.30 2.62 -6.82
CA ALA A 25 15.54 1.41 -7.60
C ALA A 25 15.10 1.57 -9.05
N TRP A 26 13.93 2.19 -9.25
CA TRP A 26 13.42 2.46 -10.58
C TRP A 26 14.29 3.42 -11.39
N LEU A 27 14.76 4.51 -10.78
CA LEU A 27 15.67 5.44 -11.46
C LEU A 27 17.02 4.81 -11.79
N GLU A 28 17.55 3.93 -10.95
CA GLU A 28 18.77 3.17 -11.24
C GLU A 28 18.54 2.14 -12.37
N GLU A 29 17.40 1.44 -12.38
CA GLU A 29 17.02 0.54 -13.47
C GLU A 29 16.90 1.29 -14.80
N LEU A 30 16.23 2.44 -14.82
CA LEU A 30 16.11 3.29 -16.00
C LEU A 30 17.46 3.82 -16.44
N SER A 31 18.34 4.19 -15.49
CA SER A 31 19.71 4.64 -15.78
C SER A 31 20.51 3.56 -16.47
N ALA A 32 20.43 2.33 -16.00
CA ALA A 32 21.08 1.17 -16.60
C ALA A 32 20.52 0.87 -18.01
N LYS A 33 19.20 0.88 -18.16
CA LYS A 33 18.50 0.64 -19.43
C LYS A 33 18.86 1.67 -20.51
N LEU A 34 18.98 2.94 -20.11
CA LEU A 34 19.21 4.06 -21.03
C LEU A 34 20.68 4.46 -21.16
N GLY A 35 21.60 3.83 -20.41
CA GLY A 35 23.03 4.07 -20.47
C GLY A 35 23.46 5.47 -20.00
N ARG A 36 22.61 6.17 -19.23
CA ARG A 36 22.90 7.49 -18.64
C ARG A 36 22.19 7.66 -17.30
N LYS A 37 22.68 8.52 -16.43
CA LYS A 37 21.99 8.82 -15.17
C LYS A 37 20.62 9.42 -15.45
N ILE A 38 19.59 8.84 -14.84
CA ILE A 38 18.20 9.30 -14.88
C ILE A 38 17.84 9.85 -13.51
N ARG A 39 17.25 11.05 -13.50
CA ARG A 39 16.59 11.67 -12.35
C ARG A 39 15.09 11.81 -12.63
N LEU A 40 14.32 12.27 -11.66
CA LEU A 40 12.85 12.41 -11.78
C LEU A 40 12.43 13.11 -13.08
N ARG A 41 13.06 14.24 -13.41
CA ARG A 41 12.74 15.00 -14.65
C ARG A 41 13.09 14.25 -15.94
N ASP A 42 14.04 13.33 -15.89
CA ASP A 42 14.57 12.62 -17.06
C ASP A 42 13.77 11.36 -17.41
N VAL A 43 12.79 10.99 -16.57
CA VAL A 43 11.97 9.81 -16.80
C VAL A 43 11.23 9.94 -18.13
N PRO A 44 11.37 8.97 -19.05
CA PRO A 44 10.68 9.00 -20.34
C PRO A 44 9.18 9.03 -20.21
N ASP A 45 8.50 9.76 -21.08
CA ASP A 45 7.04 9.79 -21.15
C ASP A 45 6.43 8.39 -21.33
N SER A 46 7.12 7.50 -22.02
CA SER A 46 6.68 6.11 -22.23
C SER A 46 6.47 5.31 -20.93
N GLU A 47 7.20 5.62 -19.86
CA GLU A 47 6.99 4.97 -18.55
C GLU A 47 5.64 5.39 -17.94
N TRP A 48 5.31 6.69 -18.04
CA TRP A 48 4.03 7.23 -17.58
C TRP A 48 2.87 6.80 -18.49
N ASP A 49 3.08 6.75 -19.82
CA ASP A 49 2.09 6.27 -20.79
C ASP A 49 1.75 4.80 -20.56
N ASN A 50 2.73 3.98 -20.19
CA ASN A 50 2.52 2.57 -19.84
C ASN A 50 1.61 2.44 -18.61
N LEU A 51 1.86 3.20 -17.53
CA LEU A 51 1.00 3.17 -16.34
C LEU A 51 -0.43 3.64 -16.64
N ALA A 52 -0.57 4.69 -17.44
CA ALA A 52 -1.87 5.17 -17.90
C ALA A 52 -2.62 4.12 -18.74
N SER A 53 -1.93 3.44 -19.64
CA SER A 53 -2.53 2.38 -20.50
C SER A 53 -2.97 1.17 -19.69
N LEU A 54 -2.32 0.87 -18.59
CA LEU A 54 -2.71 -0.17 -17.64
C LEU A 54 -3.86 0.27 -16.71
N GLY A 55 -4.26 1.54 -16.77
CA GLY A 55 -5.42 2.08 -16.06
C GLY A 55 -5.19 2.38 -14.58
N PHE A 56 -3.97 2.73 -14.19
CA PHE A 56 -3.68 3.20 -12.83
C PHE A 56 -4.24 4.60 -12.59
N ASP A 57 -4.88 4.80 -11.44
CA ASP A 57 -5.44 6.08 -10.99
C ASP A 57 -4.42 6.88 -10.17
N PHE A 58 -3.54 6.17 -9.46
CA PHE A 58 -2.51 6.76 -8.62
C PHE A 58 -1.16 6.09 -8.83
N VAL A 59 -0.12 6.90 -8.70
CA VAL A 59 1.27 6.46 -8.54
C VAL A 59 1.77 6.94 -7.18
N TRP A 60 2.28 6.02 -6.39
CA TRP A 60 3.02 6.35 -5.18
C TRP A 60 4.53 6.25 -5.48
N LEU A 61 5.21 7.40 -5.45
CA LEU A 61 6.67 7.47 -5.53
C LEU A 61 7.26 7.34 -4.13
N MET A 62 7.53 6.11 -3.71
CA MET A 62 8.09 5.79 -2.41
C MET A 62 9.54 6.28 -2.30
N GLY A 63 9.85 7.01 -1.21
CA GLY A 63 11.21 7.35 -0.82
C GLY A 63 11.85 8.48 -1.61
N VAL A 64 11.09 9.52 -1.97
CA VAL A 64 11.61 10.71 -2.68
C VAL A 64 12.37 11.69 -1.79
N TRP A 65 12.13 11.65 -0.47
CA TRP A 65 12.68 12.62 0.47
C TRP A 65 14.17 12.48 0.70
N GLU A 66 14.80 13.57 1.13
CA GLU A 66 16.22 13.59 1.46
C GLU A 66 16.52 12.62 2.60
N ARG A 67 17.36 11.62 2.30
CA ARG A 67 17.71 10.55 3.25
C ARG A 67 18.87 10.99 4.15
N SER A 68 18.83 10.50 5.39
CA SER A 68 19.82 10.77 6.40
C SER A 68 21.22 10.23 6.07
N PRO A 69 22.27 11.07 6.09
CA PRO A 69 23.65 10.60 6.11
C PRO A 69 23.98 9.70 7.29
N VAL A 70 23.44 9.97 8.49
CA VAL A 70 23.65 9.14 9.70
C VAL A 70 22.93 7.81 9.54
N GLY A 71 21.67 7.80 9.15
CA GLY A 71 20.91 6.57 8.89
C GLY A 71 21.54 5.74 7.78
N ARG A 72 22.06 6.38 6.72
CA ARG A 72 22.83 5.68 5.68
C ARG A 72 24.10 5.02 6.27
N LYS A 73 24.85 5.74 7.09
CA LYS A 73 26.08 5.20 7.75
C LYS A 73 25.74 4.03 8.66
N PHE A 74 24.62 4.07 9.35
CA PHE A 74 24.14 2.95 10.16
C PHE A 74 24.07 1.67 9.32
N PHE A 75 23.33 1.68 8.19
CA PHE A 75 23.21 0.52 7.32
C PHE A 75 24.51 0.10 6.63
N GLN A 76 25.49 0.97 6.49
CA GLN A 76 26.83 0.64 5.98
C GLN A 76 27.66 -0.17 7.00
N THR A 77 27.29 -0.17 8.26
CA THR A 77 28.00 -0.85 9.38
C THR A 77 27.17 -1.91 10.07
N ASP A 78 25.86 -1.96 9.81
CA ASP A 78 24.95 -2.92 10.43
C ASP A 78 25.06 -4.31 9.77
N ALA A 79 25.87 -5.16 10.39
CA ALA A 79 26.09 -6.54 9.93
C ALA A 79 24.79 -7.37 9.88
N ALA A 80 23.77 -7.01 10.66
CA ALA A 80 22.49 -7.72 10.65
C ALA A 80 21.71 -7.52 9.33
N SER A 81 21.92 -6.41 8.63
CA SER A 81 21.30 -6.12 7.32
C SER A 81 21.99 -6.82 6.14
N PHE A 82 23.27 -7.20 6.27
CA PHE A 82 24.07 -7.70 5.14
C PHE A 82 23.53 -8.97 4.47
N PRO A 83 23.02 -9.98 5.20
CA PRO A 83 22.44 -11.16 4.56
C PRO A 83 21.27 -10.81 3.60
N GLY A 84 20.44 -9.82 3.96
CA GLY A 84 19.38 -9.31 3.07
C GLY A 84 19.93 -8.62 1.84
N PHE A 85 21.01 -7.85 2.00
CA PHE A 85 21.69 -7.19 0.88
C PHE A 85 22.33 -8.20 -0.07
N ASP A 86 23.01 -9.24 0.47
CA ASP A 86 23.61 -10.31 -0.32
C ASP A 86 22.55 -11.09 -1.10
N ALA A 87 21.39 -11.33 -0.50
CA ALA A 87 20.28 -12.01 -1.16
C ALA A 87 19.67 -11.18 -2.30
N ALA A 88 19.56 -9.86 -2.11
CA ALA A 88 18.97 -8.97 -3.10
C ALA A 88 19.93 -8.56 -4.22
N LEU A 89 21.21 -8.38 -3.90
CA LEU A 89 22.24 -7.91 -4.84
C LEU A 89 23.58 -8.57 -4.53
N PRO A 90 23.86 -9.79 -5.01
CA PRO A 90 25.13 -10.46 -4.77
C PRO A 90 26.32 -9.59 -5.19
N GLY A 91 27.28 -9.42 -4.27
CA GLY A 91 28.46 -8.58 -4.50
C GLY A 91 28.19 -7.07 -4.45
N TRP A 92 27.16 -6.65 -3.74
CA TRP A 92 26.84 -5.24 -3.47
C TRP A 92 28.04 -4.48 -2.88
N LYS A 93 28.02 -3.16 -3.03
CA LYS A 93 29.07 -2.25 -2.54
C LYS A 93 28.46 -1.23 -1.58
N LEU A 94 29.25 -0.71 -0.64
CA LEU A 94 28.82 0.34 0.29
C LEU A 94 28.22 1.57 -0.40
N SER A 95 28.68 1.87 -1.64
CA SER A 95 28.11 2.99 -2.43
C SER A 95 26.67 2.77 -2.86
N GLN A 96 26.20 1.53 -2.89
CA GLN A 96 24.83 1.16 -3.26
C GLN A 96 23.86 1.21 -2.08
N ILE A 97 24.37 1.40 -0.86
CA ILE A 97 23.55 1.71 0.32
C ILE A 97 23.25 3.19 0.30
N VAL A 98 21.98 3.53 0.10
CA VAL A 98 21.47 4.92 0.02
C VAL A 98 20.78 5.38 1.31
N GLY A 99 20.54 4.46 2.25
CA GLY A 99 19.84 4.69 3.51
C GLY A 99 18.34 4.37 3.42
N SER A 100 17.65 4.30 4.55
CA SER A 100 16.20 4.10 4.60
C SER A 100 15.45 5.31 4.05
N PRO A 101 14.38 5.12 3.25
CA PRO A 101 13.48 6.18 2.83
C PRO A 101 12.68 6.79 3.99
N TYR A 102 12.60 6.09 5.12
CA TYR A 102 11.87 6.49 6.31
C TYR A 102 12.76 7.17 7.35
N SER A 103 14.08 7.12 7.21
CA SER A 103 15.04 7.94 7.96
C SER A 103 15.20 9.30 7.27
N ILE A 104 14.16 10.14 7.40
CA ILE A 104 14.06 11.42 6.67
C ILE A 104 14.91 12.49 7.34
N PHE A 105 15.86 13.03 6.56
CA PHE A 105 16.67 14.19 6.97
C PHE A 105 15.90 15.50 6.81
N ARG A 106 15.14 15.64 5.71
CA ARG A 106 14.25 16.79 5.41
C ARG A 106 13.15 16.38 4.45
N TYR A 107 11.99 17.00 4.57
CA TYR A 107 10.91 16.91 3.59
C TYR A 107 11.19 17.80 2.37
N GLN A 108 12.21 17.41 1.62
CA GLN A 108 12.50 17.92 0.28
C GLN A 108 13.00 16.76 -0.58
N PRO A 109 12.77 16.78 -1.91
CA PRO A 109 13.28 15.73 -2.77
C PRO A 109 14.80 15.57 -2.61
N ASP A 110 15.28 14.32 -2.49
CA ASP A 110 16.71 14.07 -2.36
C ASP A 110 17.45 14.66 -3.57
N PRO A 111 18.46 15.53 -3.37
CA PRO A 111 19.13 16.22 -4.45
C PRO A 111 19.85 15.31 -5.44
N ARG A 112 20.05 14.04 -5.07
CA ARG A 112 20.64 13.01 -5.95
C ARG A 112 19.63 12.51 -7.00
N ILE A 113 18.32 12.60 -6.73
CA ILE A 113 17.25 12.14 -7.65
C ILE A 113 16.45 13.29 -8.25
N GLY A 114 16.42 14.47 -7.64
CA GLY A 114 15.68 15.61 -8.18
C GLY A 114 15.57 16.80 -7.22
N SER A 115 14.72 17.73 -7.59
CA SER A 115 14.35 18.92 -6.84
C SER A 115 12.83 19.04 -6.77
N TRP A 116 12.30 20.02 -6.03
CA TRP A 116 10.87 20.35 -6.05
C TRP A 116 10.37 20.63 -7.47
N ALA A 117 11.11 21.38 -8.27
CA ALA A 117 10.75 21.67 -9.66
C ALA A 117 10.72 20.41 -10.55
N ASP A 118 11.53 19.40 -10.24
CA ASP A 118 11.51 18.12 -10.95
C ASP A 118 10.33 17.25 -10.51
N LEU A 119 9.99 17.29 -9.23
CA LEU A 119 8.81 16.61 -8.70
C LEU A 119 7.52 17.23 -9.25
N ASP A 120 7.42 18.57 -9.28
CA ASP A 120 6.29 19.28 -9.89
C ASP A 120 6.12 18.93 -11.37
N PHE A 121 7.23 18.82 -12.10
CA PHE A 121 7.22 18.40 -13.49
C PHE A 121 6.68 16.97 -13.66
N VAL A 122 7.07 16.02 -12.80
CA VAL A 122 6.52 14.66 -12.78
C VAL A 122 5.04 14.69 -12.44
N HIS A 123 4.63 15.47 -11.44
CA HIS A 123 3.23 15.62 -11.05
C HIS A 123 2.37 16.15 -12.21
N GLU A 124 2.86 17.15 -12.95
CA GLU A 124 2.17 17.65 -14.16
C GLU A 124 2.05 16.57 -15.26
N LYS A 125 3.10 15.75 -15.46
CA LYS A 125 3.08 14.62 -16.40
C LYS A 125 2.05 13.57 -16.05
N LEU A 126 1.95 13.21 -14.76
CA LEU A 126 0.96 12.28 -14.25
C LEU A 126 -0.46 12.85 -14.38
N ARG A 127 -0.67 14.10 -13.97
CA ARG A 127 -1.98 14.78 -14.08
C ARG A 127 -2.47 14.89 -15.53
N ALA A 128 -1.57 15.13 -16.48
CA ALA A 128 -1.92 15.15 -17.91
C ALA A 128 -2.45 13.79 -18.41
N ARG A 129 -2.21 12.71 -17.64
CA ARG A 129 -2.68 11.35 -17.88
C ARG A 129 -3.80 10.92 -16.93
N HIS A 130 -4.36 11.86 -16.16
CA HIS A 130 -5.38 11.62 -15.13
C HIS A 130 -4.91 10.69 -13.99
N ILE A 131 -3.60 10.67 -13.72
CA ILE A 131 -2.99 9.92 -12.62
C ILE A 131 -2.64 10.88 -11.49
N GLY A 132 -3.06 10.57 -10.26
CA GLY A 132 -2.68 11.30 -9.05
C GLY A 132 -1.34 10.84 -8.51
N LEU A 133 -0.59 11.77 -7.91
CA LEU A 133 0.68 11.51 -7.25
C LEU A 133 0.48 11.36 -5.74
N ILE A 134 0.96 10.25 -5.17
CA ILE A 134 1.04 9.99 -3.73
C ILE A 134 2.51 10.00 -3.31
N LEU A 135 2.80 10.63 -2.16
CA LEU A 135 4.14 10.66 -1.54
C LEU A 135 4.08 10.13 -0.11
N ASP A 136 5.25 9.84 0.49
CA ASP A 136 5.32 9.43 1.88
C ASP A 136 5.12 10.60 2.84
N PHE A 137 4.44 10.35 3.95
CA PHE A 137 4.45 11.19 5.13
C PHE A 137 4.73 10.32 6.36
N VAL A 138 5.83 10.60 7.06
CA VAL A 138 6.34 9.83 8.19
C VAL A 138 6.14 10.64 9.47
N PRO A 139 5.00 10.49 10.15
CA PRO A 139 4.68 11.34 11.30
C PRO A 139 5.36 10.89 12.59
N ASN A 140 5.71 9.59 12.70
CA ASN A 140 6.14 8.98 13.95
C ASN A 140 7.54 9.39 14.38
N HIS A 141 8.46 9.57 13.44
CA HIS A 141 9.89 9.73 13.71
C HIS A 141 10.58 10.57 12.62
N THR A 142 11.82 10.94 12.91
CA THR A 142 12.74 11.55 11.92
C THR A 142 14.10 10.86 12.01
N ALA A 143 14.99 11.22 11.07
CA ALA A 143 16.39 10.81 11.19
C ALA A 143 17.08 11.40 12.44
N PRO A 144 18.14 10.74 12.98
CA PRO A 144 18.87 11.24 14.13
C PRO A 144 19.61 12.56 13.89
N ASP A 145 19.94 12.85 12.65
CA ASP A 145 20.58 14.10 12.19
C ASP A 145 19.59 15.11 11.59
N HIS A 146 18.28 14.89 11.75
CA HIS A 146 17.26 15.86 11.35
C HIS A 146 17.53 17.22 12.05
N PRO A 147 17.41 18.38 11.37
CA PRO A 147 17.71 19.69 11.97
C PRO A 147 16.99 19.95 13.31
N TRP A 148 15.80 19.41 13.51
CA TRP A 148 15.04 19.58 14.74
C TRP A 148 15.69 18.89 15.96
N THR A 149 16.51 17.87 15.78
CA THR A 149 17.16 17.19 16.92
C THR A 149 18.07 18.13 17.70
N THR A 150 18.65 19.10 17.02
CA THR A 150 19.50 20.15 17.61
C THR A 150 18.76 21.44 17.90
N SER A 151 17.89 21.90 16.97
CA SER A 151 17.19 23.19 17.13
C SER A 151 15.98 23.12 18.06
N HIS A 152 15.33 21.94 18.17
CA HIS A 152 14.10 21.70 18.91
C HIS A 152 14.10 20.31 19.56
N PRO A 153 15.06 20.00 20.46
CA PRO A 153 15.12 18.67 21.08
C PRO A 153 13.88 18.35 21.93
N GLU A 154 13.10 19.36 22.32
CA GLU A 154 11.81 19.20 22.99
C GLU A 154 10.72 18.55 22.09
N TYR A 155 10.90 18.52 20.77
CA TYR A 155 10.00 17.83 19.85
C TYR A 155 10.12 16.30 19.92
N TYR A 156 11.11 15.80 20.64
CA TYR A 156 11.40 14.37 20.71
C TYR A 156 11.07 13.76 22.08
N VAL A 157 10.76 12.47 22.09
CA VAL A 157 10.71 11.69 23.34
C VAL A 157 12.14 11.54 23.85
N ARG A 158 12.37 11.89 25.11
CA ARG A 158 13.71 11.90 25.72
C ARG A 158 13.77 10.99 26.92
N GLY A 159 14.90 10.34 27.11
CA GLY A 159 15.21 9.56 28.30
C GLY A 159 16.10 10.32 29.30
N SER A 160 16.17 9.80 30.50
CA SER A 160 17.13 10.20 31.50
C SER A 160 18.42 9.38 31.43
N GLN A 161 19.46 9.82 32.12
CA GLN A 161 20.69 9.02 32.28
C GLN A 161 20.43 7.65 32.94
N GLU A 162 19.39 7.54 33.75
CA GLU A 162 18.97 6.27 34.36
C GLU A 162 18.34 5.35 33.33
N ASP A 163 17.49 5.89 32.47
CA ASP A 163 16.85 5.12 31.38
C ASP A 163 17.92 4.60 30.41
N PHE A 164 18.85 5.45 30.00
CA PHE A 164 19.97 5.06 29.15
C PHE A 164 20.85 3.96 29.76
N ARG A 165 21.14 4.05 31.07
CA ARG A 165 21.93 2.98 31.76
C ARG A 165 21.18 1.65 31.80
N LYS A 166 19.84 1.67 31.88
CA LYS A 166 19.02 0.46 31.87
C LYS A 166 18.95 -0.16 30.48
N ASN A 167 18.72 0.66 29.46
CA ASN A 167 18.52 0.23 28.06
C ASN A 167 19.26 1.15 27.09
N PRO A 168 20.56 1.02 26.92
CA PRO A 168 21.35 1.90 26.06
C PRO A 168 20.93 1.85 24.57
N LEU A 169 20.35 0.72 24.14
CA LEU A 169 19.93 0.50 22.77
C LEU A 169 18.59 1.16 22.42
N ASP A 170 17.88 1.71 23.41
CA ASP A 170 16.62 2.41 23.21
C ASP A 170 16.80 3.90 22.90
N PHE A 171 18.05 4.39 22.93
CA PHE A 171 18.32 5.82 22.83
C PHE A 171 19.48 6.14 21.88
N TYR A 172 19.28 7.15 21.07
CA TYR A 172 20.32 7.83 20.33
C TYR A 172 20.96 8.91 21.21
N LEU A 173 22.27 8.87 21.34
CA LEU A 173 23.03 9.86 22.08
C LEU A 173 23.41 11.01 21.14
N LEU A 174 22.75 12.15 21.30
CA LEU A 174 23.10 13.37 20.60
C LEU A 174 24.07 14.19 21.45
N GLU A 175 25.33 14.26 21.05
CA GLU A 175 26.33 15.08 21.72
C GLU A 175 25.98 16.56 21.58
N THR A 176 26.08 17.31 22.66
CA THR A 176 25.92 18.77 22.72
C THR A 176 27.08 19.38 23.52
N GLU A 177 27.20 20.73 23.48
CA GLU A 177 28.27 21.44 24.19
C GLU A 177 28.22 21.31 25.74
N THR A 178 27.04 20.99 26.29
CA THR A 178 26.84 20.93 27.74
C THR A 178 26.63 19.51 28.25
N GLU A 179 25.44 18.92 27.98
CA GLU A 179 25.08 17.55 28.33
C GLU A 179 24.45 16.85 27.15
N PRO A 180 24.76 15.58 26.91
CA PRO A 180 24.18 14.88 25.77
C PRO A 180 22.66 14.73 25.90
N ASN A 181 21.94 15.00 24.82
CA ASN A 181 20.53 14.71 24.72
C ASN A 181 20.34 13.21 24.41
N LEU A 182 19.52 12.54 25.18
CA LEU A 182 19.15 11.14 24.99
C LEU A 182 17.79 11.09 24.31
N LEU A 183 17.80 11.00 22.99
CA LEU A 183 16.58 10.90 22.18
C LEU A 183 16.17 9.44 22.08
N ALA A 184 14.89 9.12 22.36
CA ALA A 184 14.40 7.76 22.18
C ALA A 184 14.46 7.37 20.70
N GLU A 185 14.96 6.18 20.39
CA GLU A 185 14.88 5.63 19.03
C GLU A 185 13.44 5.28 18.70
N GLY A 186 13.04 5.48 17.42
CA GLY A 186 11.68 5.17 16.98
C GLY A 186 11.37 3.69 17.11
N ARG A 187 10.14 3.35 17.48
CA ARG A 187 9.70 1.96 17.58
C ARG A 187 8.18 1.85 17.55
N ASP A 188 7.70 0.65 17.36
CA ASP A 188 6.37 0.22 17.72
C ASP A 188 6.36 -0.46 19.11
N PRO A 189 5.20 -0.76 19.70
CA PRO A 189 5.12 -1.34 21.04
C PRO A 189 5.56 -2.81 21.15
N TYR A 190 5.88 -3.50 20.06
CA TYR A 190 6.07 -4.96 20.01
C TYR A 190 7.46 -5.39 19.57
N PHE A 191 8.20 -4.53 18.84
CA PHE A 191 9.48 -4.85 18.24
C PHE A 191 10.62 -3.99 18.80
N PRO A 192 11.89 -4.40 18.62
CA PRO A 192 13.04 -3.59 18.98
C PRO A 192 13.06 -2.22 18.31
N PRO A 193 13.75 -1.23 18.90
CA PRO A 193 13.88 0.09 18.30
C PRO A 193 14.52 0.09 16.91
N TRP A 194 14.05 1.01 16.05
CA TRP A 194 14.65 1.29 14.75
C TRP A 194 15.84 2.25 14.93
N ARG A 195 17.05 1.71 14.78
CA ARG A 195 18.31 2.37 15.14
C ARG A 195 18.71 3.55 14.24
N ASP A 196 18.02 3.74 13.13
CA ASP A 196 18.26 4.80 12.14
C ASP A 196 17.29 5.98 12.25
N VAL A 197 16.43 6.00 13.30
CA VAL A 197 15.43 7.05 13.51
C VAL A 197 15.22 7.40 14.98
N VAL A 198 14.72 8.62 15.25
CA VAL A 198 14.41 9.12 16.59
C VAL A 198 12.95 9.54 16.71
N GLN A 199 12.34 9.24 17.85
CA GLN A 199 10.91 9.34 18.10
C GLN A 199 10.44 10.76 18.35
N LEU A 200 9.50 11.24 17.54
CA LEU A 200 8.81 12.51 17.77
C LEU A 200 7.81 12.38 18.96
N ASN A 201 7.70 13.46 19.74
CA ASN A 201 6.77 13.53 20.86
C ASN A 201 5.41 14.10 20.40
N HIS A 202 4.45 13.21 20.14
CA HIS A 202 3.10 13.62 19.74
C HIS A 202 2.26 14.28 20.85
N PHE A 203 2.77 14.33 22.09
CA PHE A 203 2.14 15.08 23.18
C PHE A 203 2.73 16.50 23.33
N GLU A 204 3.75 16.84 22.52
CA GLU A 204 4.28 18.21 22.42
C GLU A 204 3.50 18.99 21.31
N PRO A 205 2.72 20.03 21.68
CA PRO A 205 1.90 20.75 20.70
C PRO A 205 2.70 21.41 19.57
N ALA A 206 3.93 21.87 19.89
CA ALA A 206 4.80 22.52 18.90
C ALA A 206 5.30 21.52 17.85
N ALA A 207 5.64 20.29 18.26
CA ALA A 207 6.02 19.22 17.33
C ALA A 207 4.88 18.89 16.35
N ARG A 208 3.64 18.73 16.87
CA ARG A 208 2.45 18.46 16.02
C ARG A 208 2.20 19.58 15.02
N SER A 209 2.22 20.83 15.48
CA SER A 209 1.96 21.98 14.58
C SER A 209 3.04 22.13 13.50
N THR A 210 4.29 21.82 13.82
CA THR A 210 5.39 21.86 12.86
C THR A 210 5.27 20.72 11.83
N LEU A 211 4.93 19.51 12.26
CA LEU A 211 4.64 18.40 11.32
C LEU A 211 3.48 18.72 10.37
N ILE A 212 2.42 19.37 10.87
CA ILE A 212 1.30 19.80 10.03
C ILE A 212 1.75 20.90 9.04
N ALA A 213 2.72 21.74 9.41
CA ALA A 213 3.27 22.72 8.49
C ALA A 213 4.07 22.04 7.35
N GLU A 214 4.89 21.02 7.66
CA GLU A 214 5.57 20.19 6.64
C GLU A 214 4.55 19.49 5.72
N LEU A 215 3.51 18.92 6.28
CA LEU A 215 2.44 18.29 5.51
C LEU A 215 1.77 19.27 4.52
N ARG A 216 1.51 20.50 4.95
CA ARG A 216 0.98 21.55 4.05
C ARG A 216 1.92 21.91 2.92
N GLU A 217 3.24 21.84 3.16
CA GLU A 217 4.23 22.04 2.09
C GLU A 217 4.18 20.88 1.10
N ILE A 218 4.23 19.62 1.59
CA ILE A 218 4.11 18.43 0.76
C ILE A 218 2.85 18.48 -0.12
N ALA A 219 1.72 18.88 0.45
CA ALA A 219 0.44 18.94 -0.25
C ALA A 219 0.35 19.94 -1.41
N LYS A 220 1.34 20.82 -1.56
CA LYS A 220 1.44 21.67 -2.75
C LYS A 220 1.96 20.95 -3.99
N HIS A 221 2.60 19.80 -3.79
CA HIS A 221 3.37 19.09 -4.80
C HIS A 221 2.84 17.70 -5.14
N CYS A 222 1.74 17.25 -4.50
CA CYS A 222 1.13 15.95 -4.77
C CYS A 222 -0.38 15.99 -4.51
N ASP A 223 -1.05 14.87 -4.77
CA ASP A 223 -2.51 14.72 -4.61
C ASP A 223 -2.88 13.94 -3.35
N GLY A 224 -1.91 13.29 -2.71
CA GLY A 224 -2.13 12.50 -1.51
C GLY A 224 -0.85 12.04 -0.84
N VAL A 225 -1.00 11.45 0.35
CA VAL A 225 0.11 10.86 1.10
C VAL A 225 -0.21 9.44 1.56
N ARG A 226 0.82 8.60 1.51
CA ARG A 226 0.87 7.37 2.29
C ARG A 226 1.49 7.71 3.63
N CYS A 227 0.74 7.50 4.69
CA CYS A 227 1.15 7.79 6.05
C CYS A 227 1.78 6.56 6.67
N ASP A 228 3.08 6.67 6.93
CA ASP A 228 3.90 5.63 7.52
C ASP A 228 3.45 5.31 8.94
N MET A 229 3.25 4.00 9.26
CA MET A 229 2.91 3.50 10.59
C MET A 229 1.86 4.39 11.30
N ALA A 230 0.80 4.74 10.58
CA ALA A 230 -0.13 5.81 10.96
C ALA A 230 -0.80 5.62 12.34
N MET A 231 -0.99 4.38 12.79
CA MET A 231 -1.58 4.07 14.09
C MET A 231 -0.67 4.41 15.28
N LEU A 232 0.66 4.53 15.08
CA LEU A 232 1.59 4.79 16.18
C LEU A 232 1.41 6.16 16.83
N VAL A 233 0.81 7.11 16.10
CA VAL A 233 0.55 8.46 16.61
C VAL A 233 -0.84 8.64 17.20
N LEU A 234 -1.67 7.57 17.26
CA LEU A 234 -2.91 7.58 18.03
C LEU A 234 -2.59 7.77 19.50
N ASN A 235 -3.34 8.65 20.18
CA ASN A 235 -3.05 9.06 21.55
C ASN A 235 -2.93 7.89 22.53
N ASP A 236 -3.77 6.86 22.42
CA ASP A 236 -3.74 5.69 23.29
C ASP A 236 -2.56 4.77 23.00
N ILE A 237 -2.22 4.54 21.73
CA ILE A 237 -1.07 3.74 21.32
C ILE A 237 0.22 4.46 21.71
N PHE A 238 0.30 5.76 21.44
CA PHE A 238 1.44 6.59 21.81
C PHE A 238 1.68 6.62 23.32
N ALA A 239 0.61 6.84 24.12
CA ALA A 239 0.69 6.82 25.58
C ALA A 239 1.13 5.45 26.12
N ARG A 240 0.65 4.36 25.54
CA ARG A 240 1.03 3.00 25.94
C ARG A 240 2.49 2.69 25.63
N THR A 241 2.99 3.15 24.49
CA THR A 241 4.37 2.90 24.05
C THR A 241 5.37 3.75 24.83
N TRP A 242 5.06 5.01 25.05
CA TRP A 242 6.00 6.02 25.54
C TRP A 242 5.70 6.55 26.94
N GLY A 243 4.57 6.16 27.54
CA GLY A 243 4.09 6.68 28.83
C GLY A 243 5.15 6.88 29.92
N PRO A 244 6.06 5.91 30.15
CA PRO A 244 7.11 6.06 31.16
C PRO A 244 8.09 7.23 30.92
N LEU A 245 8.29 7.62 29.63
CA LEU A 245 9.18 8.71 29.22
C LEU A 245 8.43 10.04 29.01
N LEU A 246 7.10 10.05 29.12
CA LEU A 246 6.25 11.22 28.92
C LEU A 246 5.88 11.95 30.21
N ALA A 247 6.69 11.81 31.27
CA ALA A 247 6.44 12.47 32.56
C ALA A 247 6.26 13.99 32.39
N GLY A 248 5.09 14.51 32.78
CA GLY A 248 4.74 15.92 32.62
C GLY A 248 3.93 16.27 31.36
N PHE A 249 3.85 15.39 30.39
CA PHE A 249 2.98 15.56 29.21
C PHE A 249 1.60 14.95 29.44
N LYS A 250 0.59 15.56 28.85
CA LYS A 250 -0.78 15.05 28.85
C LYS A 250 -1.22 14.71 27.43
N PRO A 251 -2.00 13.63 27.26
CA PRO A 251 -2.57 13.34 25.96
C PRO A 251 -3.30 14.55 25.40
N PRO A 252 -3.09 14.91 24.14
CA PRO A 252 -3.82 15.98 23.50
C PRO A 252 -5.33 15.68 23.45
N PRO A 253 -6.19 16.73 23.48
CA PRO A 253 -7.65 16.54 23.48
C PRO A 253 -8.21 16.00 22.13
N ARG A 254 -7.39 16.03 21.09
CA ARG A 254 -7.72 15.54 19.74
C ARG A 254 -6.60 14.65 19.22
N GLU A 255 -6.99 13.68 18.40
CA GLU A 255 -6.03 12.88 17.65
C GLU A 255 -5.24 13.75 16.66
N PHE A 256 -3.97 13.42 16.46
CA PHE A 256 -3.12 14.11 15.47
C PHE A 256 -3.76 14.14 14.08
N TRP A 257 -4.31 13.00 13.65
CA TRP A 257 -4.92 12.88 12.33
C TRP A 257 -6.15 13.75 12.14
N THR A 258 -6.93 14.00 13.18
CA THR A 258 -8.06 14.96 13.10
C THR A 258 -7.57 16.36 12.73
N GLU A 259 -6.44 16.79 13.28
CA GLU A 259 -5.84 18.09 13.00
C GLU A 259 -5.15 18.12 11.62
N ALA A 260 -4.41 17.08 11.30
CA ALA A 260 -3.68 16.96 10.03
C ALA A 260 -4.62 16.91 8.83
N ILE A 261 -5.67 16.08 8.89
CA ILE A 261 -6.66 15.95 7.81
C ILE A 261 -7.46 17.25 7.63
N ALA A 262 -7.83 17.92 8.72
CA ALA A 262 -8.50 19.22 8.65
C ALA A 262 -7.61 20.33 8.07
N ALA A 263 -6.28 20.20 8.19
CA ALA A 263 -5.30 21.18 7.70
C ALA A 263 -5.09 21.09 6.17
N VAL A 264 -5.39 19.94 5.56
CA VAL A 264 -5.23 19.68 4.12
C VAL A 264 -6.50 18.99 3.61
N PRO A 265 -7.62 19.70 3.45
CA PRO A 265 -8.84 19.14 2.89
C PRO A 265 -8.64 18.76 1.42
N GLU A 266 -9.46 17.85 0.90
CA GLU A 266 -9.43 17.40 -0.52
C GLU A 266 -8.13 16.67 -0.91
N PHE A 267 -7.50 16.01 0.04
CA PHE A 267 -6.25 15.28 -0.13
C PHE A 267 -6.51 13.78 0.03
N ILE A 268 -5.75 12.93 -0.65
CA ILE A 268 -5.86 11.48 -0.51
C ILE A 268 -5.01 11.02 0.68
N TRP A 269 -5.65 10.33 1.61
CA TRP A 269 -5.03 9.82 2.81
C TRP A 269 -5.02 8.29 2.78
N LEU A 270 -3.85 7.69 2.59
CA LEU A 270 -3.61 6.26 2.63
C LEU A 270 -2.83 5.93 3.91
N ALA A 271 -3.43 5.20 4.83
CA ALA A 271 -2.78 4.79 6.07
C ALA A 271 -2.12 3.42 5.91
N GLU A 272 -0.84 3.34 6.22
CA GLU A 272 -0.28 2.10 6.70
C GLU A 272 -0.77 1.86 8.12
N VAL A 273 -1.43 0.71 8.32
CA VAL A 273 -2.10 0.42 9.59
C VAL A 273 -2.16 -1.07 9.87
N TYR A 274 -2.00 -1.43 11.13
CA TYR A 274 -2.00 -2.79 11.65
C TYR A 274 -2.87 -2.91 12.91
N TRP A 275 -2.94 -4.09 13.50
CA TRP A 275 -3.54 -4.40 14.82
C TRP A 275 -5.02 -4.06 14.92
N ASN A 276 -5.78 -4.26 13.83
CA ASN A 276 -7.21 -3.93 13.73
C ASN A 276 -7.52 -2.42 13.97
N CYS A 277 -6.56 -1.54 13.65
CA CYS A 277 -6.75 -0.09 13.74
C CYS A 277 -7.34 0.52 12.46
N GLU A 278 -7.71 -0.29 11.45
CA GLU A 278 -8.28 0.16 10.18
C GLU A 278 -9.56 0.99 10.40
N GLY A 279 -10.51 0.45 11.17
CA GLY A 279 -11.77 1.15 11.49
C GLY A 279 -11.57 2.48 12.23
N PRO A 280 -10.77 2.53 13.32
CA PRO A 280 -10.36 3.77 13.95
C PRO A 280 -9.76 4.81 12.99
N MET A 281 -8.82 4.41 12.11
CA MET A 281 -8.21 5.31 11.14
C MET A 281 -9.23 5.82 10.11
N GLN A 282 -10.09 4.93 9.60
CA GLN A 282 -11.18 5.33 8.72
C GLN A 282 -12.13 6.32 9.38
N SER A 283 -12.43 6.15 10.67
CA SER A 283 -13.29 7.07 11.44
C SER A 283 -12.66 8.46 11.64
N LEU A 284 -11.34 8.55 11.66
CA LEU A 284 -10.58 9.79 11.72
C LEU A 284 -10.51 10.54 10.37
N GLY A 285 -10.90 9.90 9.26
CA GLY A 285 -11.00 10.53 7.95
C GLY A 285 -10.10 9.99 6.87
N PHE A 286 -9.32 8.94 7.12
CA PHE A 286 -8.53 8.28 6.07
C PHE A 286 -9.46 7.70 5.00
N GLN A 287 -9.18 7.97 3.74
CA GLN A 287 -9.92 7.40 2.62
C GLN A 287 -9.57 5.92 2.43
N PHE A 288 -8.29 5.56 2.63
CA PHE A 288 -7.84 4.18 2.47
C PHE A 288 -6.94 3.75 3.62
N THR A 289 -7.09 2.48 4.02
CA THR A 289 -6.29 1.81 5.05
C THR A 289 -5.78 0.48 4.51
N TYR A 290 -4.54 0.11 4.79
CA TYR A 290 -4.01 -1.20 4.39
C TYR A 290 -4.88 -2.34 4.91
N ASP A 291 -5.21 -3.31 4.04
CA ASP A 291 -5.88 -4.56 4.42
C ASP A 291 -4.83 -5.66 4.67
N LYS A 292 -3.98 -5.41 5.67
CA LYS A 292 -2.91 -6.34 6.06
C LYS A 292 -3.48 -7.69 6.50
N GLY A 293 -4.63 -7.67 7.16
CA GLY A 293 -5.26 -8.89 7.62
C GLY A 293 -5.74 -9.79 6.49
N LEU A 294 -6.24 -9.23 5.37
CA LEU A 294 -6.56 -10.05 4.19
C LEU A 294 -5.28 -10.63 3.57
N TYR A 295 -4.22 -9.83 3.46
CA TYR A 295 -2.91 -10.31 2.99
C TYR A 295 -2.40 -11.47 3.84
N ASP A 296 -2.40 -11.34 5.16
CA ASP A 296 -1.95 -12.39 6.08
C ASP A 296 -2.81 -13.66 5.96
N ALA A 297 -4.13 -13.52 5.90
CA ALA A 297 -5.04 -14.64 5.72
C ALA A 297 -4.81 -15.39 4.38
N LEU A 298 -4.53 -14.65 3.29
CA LEU A 298 -4.16 -15.23 1.99
C LEU A 298 -2.82 -15.96 2.04
N ARG A 299 -1.82 -15.37 2.71
CA ARG A 299 -0.48 -15.96 2.89
C ARG A 299 -0.56 -17.25 3.69
N ASP A 300 -1.29 -17.23 4.78
CA ASP A 300 -1.39 -18.33 5.73
C ASP A 300 -2.43 -19.39 5.30
N GLY A 301 -3.24 -19.08 4.29
CA GLY A 301 -4.29 -19.96 3.78
C GLY A 301 -5.50 -20.08 4.72
N ASP A 302 -5.74 -19.06 5.55
CA ASP A 302 -6.90 -19.01 6.47
C ASP A 302 -8.16 -18.56 5.73
N ILE A 303 -8.84 -19.55 5.12
CA ILE A 303 -10.05 -19.31 4.32
C ILE A 303 -11.19 -18.78 5.22
N ALA A 304 -11.25 -19.18 6.49
CA ALA A 304 -12.29 -18.70 7.40
C ALA A 304 -12.13 -17.21 7.70
N GLU A 305 -10.90 -16.75 7.93
CA GLU A 305 -10.58 -15.33 8.12
C GLU A 305 -10.84 -14.51 6.83
N ILE A 306 -10.51 -15.08 5.65
CA ILE A 306 -10.83 -14.43 4.36
C ILE A 306 -12.35 -14.20 4.25
N HIS A 307 -13.17 -15.20 4.54
CA HIS A 307 -14.63 -15.08 4.53
C HIS A 307 -15.13 -14.05 5.54
N ALA A 308 -14.58 -14.04 6.76
CA ALA A 308 -14.95 -13.10 7.81
C ALA A 308 -14.69 -11.65 7.36
N ARG A 309 -13.50 -11.38 6.81
CA ARG A 309 -13.13 -10.04 6.31
C ARG A 309 -13.99 -9.59 5.14
N LEU A 310 -14.26 -10.46 4.18
CA LEU A 310 -15.10 -10.13 3.02
C LEU A 310 -16.59 -9.97 3.40
N SER A 311 -17.01 -10.44 4.56
CA SER A 311 -18.36 -10.25 5.09
C SER A 311 -18.55 -8.93 5.84
N ALA A 312 -17.51 -8.12 6.02
CA ALA A 312 -17.62 -6.78 6.59
C ALA A 312 -18.51 -5.88 5.71
N ASP A 313 -19.01 -4.79 6.29
CA ASP A 313 -19.87 -3.85 5.56
C ASP A 313 -19.15 -3.21 4.35
N ILE A 314 -19.92 -2.90 3.32
CA ILE A 314 -19.39 -2.37 2.06
C ILE A 314 -18.69 -1.01 2.21
N ALA A 315 -19.11 -0.19 3.17
CA ALA A 315 -18.49 1.11 3.38
C ALA A 315 -17.08 0.97 3.93
N SER A 316 -16.86 0.02 4.84
CA SER A 316 -15.52 -0.36 5.31
C SER A 316 -14.70 -1.01 4.20
N GLN A 317 -15.27 -1.95 3.44
CA GLN A 317 -14.62 -2.63 2.32
C GLN A 317 -14.13 -1.64 1.25
N ALA A 318 -14.93 -0.62 0.92
CA ALA A 318 -14.60 0.40 -0.07
C ALA A 318 -13.42 1.29 0.34
N ARG A 319 -13.03 1.25 1.62
CA ARG A 319 -11.95 2.07 2.20
C ARG A 319 -10.71 1.26 2.56
N THR A 320 -10.61 0.02 2.11
CA THR A 320 -9.38 -0.78 2.24
C THR A 320 -8.46 -0.58 1.05
N ALA A 321 -7.14 -0.67 1.27
CA ALA A 321 -6.13 -0.79 0.24
C ALA A 321 -5.56 -2.22 0.27
N ARG A 322 -5.78 -2.98 -0.80
CA ARG A 322 -5.55 -4.42 -0.86
C ARG A 322 -4.31 -4.75 -1.66
N ILE A 323 -3.43 -5.53 -1.04
CA ILE A 323 -2.11 -5.88 -1.55
C ILE A 323 -1.94 -7.38 -1.68
N LEU A 324 -1.05 -7.82 -2.59
CA LEU A 324 -0.39 -9.13 -2.56
C LEU A 324 1.09 -8.99 -2.23
N GLU A 325 1.64 -7.80 -2.36
CA GLU A 325 2.98 -7.38 -1.94
C GLU A 325 3.05 -5.86 -1.87
N ASN A 326 4.05 -5.34 -1.18
CA ASN A 326 4.52 -3.96 -1.21
C ASN A 326 6.04 -3.97 -0.99
N HIS A 327 6.65 -2.81 -0.70
CA HIS A 327 8.10 -2.74 -0.46
C HIS A 327 8.56 -3.43 0.85
N ASP A 328 7.67 -3.65 1.83
CA ASP A 328 7.98 -4.31 3.11
C ASP A 328 7.74 -5.81 3.06
N GLU A 329 6.72 -6.25 2.32
CA GLU A 329 6.34 -7.65 2.26
C GLU A 329 7.19 -8.43 1.25
N ALA A 330 7.34 -9.72 1.48
CA ALA A 330 7.97 -10.58 0.50
C ALA A 330 7.20 -10.59 -0.83
N ARG A 331 7.92 -10.76 -1.95
CA ARG A 331 7.34 -10.70 -3.30
C ARG A 331 6.23 -11.73 -3.49
N ALA A 332 5.12 -11.33 -4.09
CA ALA A 332 3.96 -12.20 -4.32
C ALA A 332 4.31 -13.46 -5.12
N ALA A 333 5.20 -13.33 -6.10
CA ALA A 333 5.68 -14.48 -6.87
C ALA A 333 6.46 -15.50 -6.03
N THR A 334 7.07 -15.08 -4.92
CA THR A 334 7.77 -15.95 -3.96
C THR A 334 6.79 -16.56 -2.96
N VAL A 335 5.90 -15.75 -2.38
CA VAL A 335 4.97 -16.17 -1.31
C VAL A 335 3.88 -17.07 -1.86
N PHE A 336 3.25 -16.67 -2.96
CA PHE A 336 2.09 -17.36 -3.51
C PHE A 336 2.44 -18.30 -4.66
N GLY A 337 3.52 -18.03 -5.37
CA GLY A 337 3.95 -18.79 -6.54
C GLY A 337 2.97 -18.71 -7.72
N PRO A 338 3.29 -19.36 -8.84
CA PRO A 338 2.48 -19.29 -10.05
C PRO A 338 1.10 -19.96 -9.91
N ALA A 339 0.97 -20.95 -9.03
CA ALA A 339 -0.30 -21.68 -8.84
C ALA A 339 -1.41 -20.80 -8.26
N LYS A 340 -1.09 -19.90 -7.32
CA LYS A 340 -2.07 -19.04 -6.64
C LYS A 340 -2.30 -17.70 -7.37
N ARG A 341 -1.48 -17.38 -8.37
CA ARG A 341 -1.51 -16.11 -9.11
C ARG A 341 -2.90 -15.77 -9.63
N GLU A 342 -3.56 -16.73 -10.29
CA GLU A 342 -4.87 -16.50 -10.89
C GLU A 342 -5.93 -16.21 -9.83
N ALA A 343 -6.05 -17.06 -8.81
CA ALA A 343 -7.04 -16.89 -7.74
C ALA A 343 -6.83 -15.57 -6.99
N PHE A 344 -5.63 -15.34 -6.48
CA PHE A 344 -5.38 -14.19 -5.60
C PHE A 344 -5.24 -12.88 -6.38
N GLY A 345 -4.65 -12.93 -7.57
CA GLY A 345 -4.60 -11.78 -8.47
C GLY A 345 -5.99 -11.32 -8.91
N THR A 346 -6.88 -12.27 -9.27
CA THR A 346 -8.28 -11.96 -9.62
C THR A 346 -9.02 -11.39 -8.42
N LEU A 347 -8.85 -12.00 -7.24
CA LEU A 347 -9.49 -11.53 -6.01
C LEU A 347 -9.12 -10.05 -5.73
N ILE A 348 -7.82 -9.73 -5.64
CA ILE A 348 -7.37 -8.37 -5.35
C ILE A 348 -7.77 -7.37 -6.44
N ALA A 349 -7.71 -7.77 -7.71
CA ALA A 349 -8.05 -6.90 -8.83
C ALA A 349 -9.55 -6.55 -8.92
N THR A 350 -10.43 -7.34 -8.30
CA THR A 350 -11.89 -7.21 -8.50
C THR A 350 -12.68 -6.99 -7.21
N LEU A 351 -12.04 -7.00 -6.03
CA LEU A 351 -12.66 -6.60 -4.78
C LEU A 351 -12.85 -5.06 -4.69
N PRO A 352 -13.79 -4.56 -3.87
CA PRO A 352 -13.92 -3.13 -3.61
C PRO A 352 -12.72 -2.58 -2.81
N GLY A 353 -12.54 -1.27 -2.82
CA GLY A 353 -11.41 -0.58 -2.20
C GLY A 353 -10.32 -0.21 -3.20
N MET A 354 -9.20 0.29 -2.71
CA MET A 354 -8.02 0.59 -3.51
C MET A 354 -7.29 -0.71 -3.84
N ARG A 355 -6.99 -0.94 -5.11
CA ARG A 355 -6.27 -2.11 -5.61
C ARG A 355 -4.83 -1.71 -5.78
N PHE A 356 -3.98 -2.21 -4.93
CA PHE A 356 -2.62 -1.75 -4.78
C PHE A 356 -1.63 -2.76 -5.39
N TYR A 357 -0.78 -2.28 -6.29
CA TYR A 357 0.24 -3.05 -6.99
C TYR A 357 1.62 -2.43 -6.74
N HIS A 358 2.64 -3.28 -6.62
CA HIS A 358 4.01 -2.88 -6.39
C HIS A 358 4.87 -3.06 -7.66
N GLN A 359 5.85 -2.19 -7.85
CA GLN A 359 6.81 -2.25 -8.96
C GLN A 359 7.45 -3.64 -9.08
N GLY A 360 7.32 -4.25 -10.27
CA GLY A 360 7.83 -5.59 -10.55
C GLY A 360 6.88 -6.74 -10.20
N GLN A 361 5.76 -6.48 -9.49
CA GLN A 361 4.71 -7.49 -9.25
C GLN A 361 4.12 -7.99 -10.57
N LEU A 362 3.85 -7.09 -11.50
CA LEU A 362 3.31 -7.41 -12.82
C LEU A 362 4.26 -8.26 -13.66
N ASP A 363 5.56 -8.17 -13.38
CA ASP A 363 6.62 -8.93 -14.05
C ASP A 363 6.97 -10.23 -13.33
N GLY A 364 6.34 -10.52 -12.19
CA GLY A 364 6.59 -11.72 -11.39
C GLY A 364 7.96 -11.74 -10.73
N ARG A 365 8.51 -10.56 -10.38
CA ARG A 365 9.80 -10.46 -9.66
C ARG A 365 9.73 -11.20 -8.33
N LYS A 366 10.84 -11.84 -7.96
CA LYS A 366 10.99 -12.68 -6.76
C LYS A 366 11.93 -12.10 -5.72
N ILE A 367 12.82 -11.21 -6.13
CA ILE A 367 13.81 -10.61 -5.23
C ILE A 367 13.12 -9.49 -4.44
N HIS A 368 13.07 -9.65 -3.11
CA HIS A 368 12.70 -8.57 -2.20
C HIS A 368 13.88 -7.61 -2.08
N LEU A 369 13.65 -6.32 -2.36
CA LEU A 369 14.68 -5.29 -2.26
C LEU A 369 14.65 -4.66 -0.86
N PRO A 370 15.68 -4.85 -0.03
CA PRO A 370 15.80 -4.11 1.22
C PRO A 370 15.83 -2.59 0.97
N ILE A 371 14.99 -1.85 1.67
CA ILE A 371 14.78 -0.41 1.44
C ILE A 371 16.04 0.48 1.51
N PRO A 372 17.15 0.11 2.23
CA PRO A 372 18.36 0.89 2.21
C PRO A 372 19.22 0.73 0.94
N LEU A 373 18.94 -0.29 0.10
CA LEU A 373 19.67 -0.50 -1.16
C LEU A 373 19.08 0.34 -2.28
N ALA A 374 19.95 0.83 -3.15
CA ALA A 374 19.57 1.58 -4.34
C ALA A 374 19.00 0.70 -5.47
N MET A 375 19.29 -0.61 -5.48
CA MET A 375 18.89 -1.52 -6.55
C MET A 375 18.94 -2.98 -6.08
N ALA A 376 18.21 -3.84 -6.79
CA ALA A 376 18.32 -5.29 -6.71
C ALA A 376 19.06 -5.84 -7.94
N ALA A 377 19.40 -7.13 -7.90
CA ALA A 377 19.85 -7.84 -9.09
C ALA A 377 18.75 -7.83 -10.17
N PRO A 378 19.11 -7.70 -11.46
CA PRO A 378 18.11 -7.69 -12.52
C PRO A 378 17.41 -9.06 -12.62
N GLU A 379 16.10 -9.01 -12.80
CA GLU A 379 15.26 -10.18 -13.06
C GLU A 379 14.56 -10.03 -14.42
N ALA A 380 14.55 -11.12 -15.20
CA ALA A 380 13.76 -11.16 -16.43
C ALA A 380 12.27 -11.24 -16.08
N PRO A 381 11.39 -10.51 -16.79
CA PRO A 381 9.95 -10.64 -16.62
C PRO A 381 9.47 -12.07 -16.88
N ASP A 382 8.56 -12.57 -16.02
CA ASP A 382 7.81 -13.79 -16.28
C ASP A 382 6.65 -13.50 -17.23
N ALA A 383 6.72 -14.07 -18.44
CA ALA A 383 5.78 -13.76 -19.52
C ALA A 383 4.34 -14.16 -19.19
N GLU A 384 4.13 -15.26 -18.46
CA GLU A 384 2.79 -15.71 -18.07
C GLU A 384 2.19 -14.77 -16.99
N THR A 385 3.02 -14.37 -16.02
CA THR A 385 2.59 -13.42 -14.98
C THR A 385 2.25 -12.08 -15.60
N ARG A 386 3.07 -11.61 -16.53
CA ARG A 386 2.83 -10.34 -17.25
C ARG A 386 1.53 -10.39 -18.03
N ALA A 387 1.31 -11.43 -18.82
CA ALA A 387 0.08 -11.61 -19.60
C ALA A 387 -1.17 -11.70 -18.72
N PHE A 388 -1.07 -12.38 -17.55
CA PHE A 388 -2.17 -12.44 -16.59
C PHE A 388 -2.50 -11.06 -16.03
N TYR A 389 -1.50 -10.28 -15.57
CA TYR A 389 -1.76 -8.96 -15.01
C TYR A 389 -2.26 -7.96 -16.06
N GLU A 390 -1.76 -7.98 -17.29
CA GLU A 390 -2.27 -7.15 -18.37
C GLU A 390 -3.74 -7.47 -18.66
N ARG A 391 -4.11 -8.74 -18.67
CA ARG A 391 -5.51 -9.18 -18.86
C ARG A 391 -6.39 -8.75 -17.68
N ILE A 392 -6.00 -9.06 -16.44
CA ILE A 392 -6.86 -8.77 -15.29
C ILE A 392 -6.99 -7.27 -15.02
N LEU A 393 -5.96 -6.46 -15.28
CA LEU A 393 -6.04 -5.01 -15.23
C LEU A 393 -7.00 -4.47 -16.29
N THR A 394 -6.94 -4.98 -17.52
CA THR A 394 -7.90 -4.60 -18.57
C THR A 394 -9.34 -4.87 -18.12
N LEU A 395 -9.61 -6.05 -17.57
CA LEU A 395 -10.94 -6.44 -17.11
C LEU A 395 -11.39 -5.62 -15.90
N SER A 396 -10.54 -5.47 -14.90
CA SER A 396 -10.87 -4.73 -13.66
C SER A 396 -10.95 -3.21 -13.85
N ASN A 397 -10.51 -2.68 -14.99
CA ASN A 397 -10.71 -1.29 -15.40
C ASN A 397 -12.07 -1.01 -16.03
N GLU A 398 -12.90 -2.03 -16.28
CA GLU A 398 -14.26 -1.81 -16.78
C GLU A 398 -15.07 -0.97 -15.75
N PRO A 399 -15.92 -0.04 -16.21
CA PRO A 399 -16.66 0.89 -15.33
C PRO A 399 -17.47 0.21 -14.22
N VAL A 400 -17.94 -1.02 -14.45
CA VAL A 400 -18.72 -1.78 -13.47
C VAL A 400 -17.91 -2.07 -12.18
N PHE A 401 -16.60 -2.28 -12.28
CA PHE A 401 -15.74 -2.52 -11.12
C PHE A 401 -15.38 -1.24 -10.33
N HIS A 402 -15.70 -0.07 -10.88
CA HIS A 402 -15.48 1.21 -10.21
C HIS A 402 -16.80 1.81 -9.71
N PHE A 403 -17.84 1.80 -10.53
CA PHE A 403 -19.09 2.51 -10.25
C PHE A 403 -20.28 1.58 -9.98
N GLY A 404 -20.09 0.26 -10.09
CA GLY A 404 -21.12 -0.74 -9.80
C GLY A 404 -21.35 -0.93 -8.31
N GLN A 405 -22.40 -1.67 -7.99
CA GLN A 405 -22.71 -2.13 -6.64
C GLN A 405 -22.09 -3.50 -6.43
N TRP A 406 -21.19 -3.62 -5.46
CA TRP A 406 -20.60 -4.89 -5.06
C TRP A 406 -21.48 -5.62 -4.05
N GLN A 407 -21.54 -6.95 -4.18
CA GLN A 407 -22.28 -7.80 -3.26
C GLN A 407 -21.60 -9.17 -3.12
N LEU A 408 -21.27 -9.54 -1.88
CA LEU A 408 -20.89 -10.93 -1.56
C LEU A 408 -22.09 -11.85 -1.75
N LEU A 409 -21.89 -13.02 -2.35
CA LEU A 409 -22.95 -13.98 -2.65
C LEU A 409 -22.95 -15.13 -1.68
N GLU A 410 -24.13 -15.65 -1.39
CA GLU A 410 -24.30 -16.86 -0.61
C GLU A 410 -23.85 -18.09 -1.44
N ILE A 411 -23.04 -18.94 -0.81
CA ILE A 411 -22.51 -20.17 -1.39
C ILE A 411 -23.06 -21.36 -0.59
N GLN A 412 -23.66 -22.32 -1.29
CA GLN A 412 -24.25 -23.51 -0.71
C GLN A 412 -23.52 -24.77 -1.20
N THR A 413 -23.66 -25.86 -0.46
CA THR A 413 -23.09 -27.17 -0.83
C THR A 413 -23.64 -27.67 -2.17
N ALA A 414 -22.77 -28.28 -2.98
CA ALA A 414 -23.13 -29.03 -4.18
C ALA A 414 -22.96 -30.53 -4.01
N GLY A 415 -22.97 -31.02 -2.75
CA GLY A 415 -22.88 -32.44 -2.40
C GLY A 415 -21.72 -32.78 -1.46
N ASP A 416 -20.81 -31.84 -1.21
CA ASP A 416 -19.71 -31.98 -0.27
C ASP A 416 -19.39 -30.64 0.42
N ASP A 417 -18.38 -30.61 1.29
CA ASP A 417 -18.00 -29.42 2.06
C ASP A 417 -16.97 -28.52 1.34
N THR A 418 -16.59 -28.82 0.09
CA THR A 418 -15.57 -28.04 -0.64
C THR A 418 -16.07 -26.64 -1.03
N PHE A 419 -17.38 -26.40 -0.97
CA PHE A 419 -17.96 -25.06 -1.17
C PHE A 419 -17.38 -24.01 -0.21
N ARG A 420 -16.91 -24.41 0.97
CA ARG A 420 -16.26 -23.51 1.96
C ARG A 420 -14.95 -22.92 1.47
N ASN A 421 -14.33 -23.55 0.47
CA ASN A 421 -13.09 -23.08 -0.15
C ASN A 421 -13.31 -21.97 -1.19
N LEU A 422 -14.56 -21.68 -1.53
CA LEU A 422 -14.90 -20.74 -2.58
C LEU A 422 -15.38 -19.41 -2.01
N VAL A 423 -15.02 -18.34 -2.68
CA VAL A 423 -15.59 -16.99 -2.46
C VAL A 423 -16.27 -16.56 -3.75
N ALA A 424 -17.51 -16.07 -3.65
CA ALA A 424 -18.25 -15.57 -4.80
C ALA A 424 -18.86 -14.20 -4.51
N TYR A 425 -18.82 -13.30 -5.49
CA TYR A 425 -19.42 -11.99 -5.42
C TYR A 425 -19.81 -11.47 -6.80
N GLN A 426 -20.66 -10.48 -6.83
CA GLN A 426 -21.07 -9.80 -8.06
C GLN A 426 -20.84 -8.30 -7.99
N TRP A 427 -20.67 -7.72 -9.17
CA TRP A 427 -20.76 -6.29 -9.41
C TRP A 427 -21.91 -6.02 -10.34
N LEU A 428 -22.77 -5.08 -9.98
CA LEU A 428 -23.98 -4.72 -10.69
C LEU A 428 -23.92 -3.25 -11.10
N ALA A 429 -24.10 -2.98 -12.39
CA ALA A 429 -24.41 -1.67 -12.94
C ALA A 429 -25.68 -1.74 -13.76
N LYS A 430 -26.19 -0.59 -14.26
CA LYS A 430 -27.45 -0.56 -15.01
C LYS A 430 -27.44 -1.55 -16.20
N ASP A 431 -26.35 -1.58 -16.96
CA ASP A 431 -26.24 -2.32 -18.21
C ASP A 431 -25.13 -3.38 -18.19
N ALA A 432 -24.54 -3.67 -17.02
CA ALA A 432 -23.45 -4.63 -16.87
C ALA A 432 -23.55 -5.42 -15.57
N ARG A 433 -23.24 -6.71 -15.66
CA ARG A 433 -23.12 -7.59 -14.52
C ARG A 433 -21.87 -8.43 -14.63
N LYS A 434 -21.02 -8.34 -13.62
CA LYS A 434 -19.88 -9.23 -13.47
C LYS A 434 -20.12 -10.15 -12.28
N PHE A 435 -19.80 -11.42 -12.46
CA PHE A 435 -19.82 -12.41 -11.41
C PHE A 435 -18.42 -13.01 -11.30
N VAL A 436 -17.87 -12.98 -10.10
CA VAL A 436 -16.54 -13.52 -9.80
C VAL A 436 -16.68 -14.62 -8.78
N ILE A 437 -16.02 -15.75 -9.03
CA ILE A 437 -15.87 -16.83 -8.08
C ILE A 437 -14.44 -17.33 -8.09
N VAL A 438 -13.88 -17.55 -6.89
CA VAL A 438 -12.47 -17.90 -6.69
C VAL A 438 -12.38 -19.13 -5.79
N ASN A 439 -11.58 -20.12 -6.18
CA ASN A 439 -11.17 -21.22 -5.34
C ASN A 439 -9.88 -20.85 -4.59
N LEU A 440 -9.98 -20.73 -3.26
CA LEU A 440 -8.88 -20.32 -2.39
C LEU A 440 -8.02 -21.51 -1.92
N SER A 441 -8.31 -22.73 -2.38
CA SER A 441 -7.71 -23.95 -1.86
C SER A 441 -6.91 -24.74 -2.89
N ALA A 442 -6.07 -25.65 -2.40
CA ALA A 442 -5.31 -26.60 -3.21
C ALA A 442 -6.14 -27.82 -3.69
N THR A 443 -7.47 -27.81 -3.47
CA THR A 443 -8.35 -28.92 -3.86
C THR A 443 -9.39 -28.45 -4.87
N LEU A 444 -9.81 -29.35 -5.74
CA LEU A 444 -10.98 -29.11 -6.57
C LEU A 444 -12.19 -28.84 -5.68
N SER A 445 -12.90 -27.76 -5.96
CA SER A 445 -14.02 -27.31 -5.13
C SER A 445 -15.25 -27.02 -5.97
N GLN A 446 -16.43 -27.30 -5.41
CA GLN A 446 -17.71 -27.12 -6.09
C GLN A 446 -18.76 -26.49 -5.17
N ALA A 447 -19.67 -25.74 -5.76
CA ALA A 447 -20.73 -25.07 -5.02
C ALA A 447 -21.95 -24.78 -5.87
N ARG A 448 -23.02 -24.36 -5.19
CA ARG A 448 -24.17 -23.66 -5.77
C ARG A 448 -24.20 -22.25 -5.23
N VAL A 449 -24.17 -21.27 -6.16
CA VAL A 449 -24.14 -19.84 -5.82
C VAL A 449 -25.53 -19.25 -5.97
N ARG A 450 -26.01 -18.55 -4.93
CA ARG A 450 -27.31 -17.88 -4.91
C ARG A 450 -27.19 -16.43 -5.33
N PHE A 451 -28.02 -16.02 -6.27
CA PHE A 451 -28.13 -14.63 -6.69
C PHE A 451 -29.39 -14.00 -6.06
N PRO A 452 -29.25 -13.04 -5.17
CA PRO A 452 -30.39 -12.43 -4.50
C PRO A 452 -31.23 -11.53 -5.44
N SER A 453 -30.63 -11.11 -6.54
CA SER A 453 -31.30 -10.27 -7.53
C SER A 453 -30.70 -10.43 -8.93
N GLY A 454 -31.45 -10.06 -9.95
CA GLY A 454 -30.98 -9.86 -11.32
C GLY A 454 -30.90 -11.11 -12.17
N ILE A 455 -31.35 -12.29 -11.68
CA ILE A 455 -31.59 -13.49 -12.47
C ILE A 455 -33.08 -13.76 -12.47
N SER A 456 -33.69 -13.72 -13.67
CA SER A 456 -35.11 -14.06 -13.86
C SER A 456 -35.25 -15.53 -14.23
N ALA A 457 -36.14 -16.25 -13.56
CA ALA A 457 -36.42 -17.65 -13.88
C ALA A 457 -36.92 -17.88 -15.33
N SER A 458 -37.54 -16.89 -15.94
CA SER A 458 -38.09 -16.98 -17.28
C SER A 458 -37.09 -16.76 -18.41
N GLN A 459 -35.83 -16.43 -18.09
CA GLN A 459 -34.80 -16.08 -19.07
C GLN A 459 -33.68 -17.10 -19.12
N GLN A 460 -32.99 -17.15 -20.26
CA GLN A 460 -31.69 -17.80 -20.41
C GLN A 460 -30.59 -16.74 -20.29
N TYR A 461 -29.40 -17.18 -19.88
CA TYR A 461 -28.24 -16.31 -19.71
C TYR A 461 -26.99 -16.94 -20.32
N THR A 462 -26.19 -16.11 -20.94
CA THR A 462 -24.80 -16.43 -21.27
C THR A 462 -23.90 -15.97 -20.12
N PHE A 463 -23.11 -16.89 -19.58
CA PHE A 463 -22.01 -16.63 -18.66
C PHE A 463 -20.71 -16.76 -19.45
N HIS A 464 -20.14 -15.62 -19.85
CA HIS A 464 -18.87 -15.57 -20.58
C HIS A 464 -17.72 -15.38 -19.59
N ASP A 465 -16.94 -16.45 -19.37
CA ASP A 465 -15.72 -16.39 -18.56
C ASP A 465 -14.62 -15.62 -19.30
N GLN A 466 -14.40 -14.39 -18.87
CA GLN A 466 -13.44 -13.49 -19.49
C GLN A 466 -11.98 -13.83 -19.18
N LEU A 467 -11.71 -14.66 -18.15
CA LEU A 467 -10.34 -15.14 -17.86
C LEU A 467 -9.89 -16.22 -18.83
N HIS A 468 -10.82 -17.11 -19.25
CA HIS A 468 -10.50 -18.27 -20.06
C HIS A 468 -11.14 -18.26 -21.46
N ASP A 469 -11.94 -17.23 -21.76
CA ASP A 469 -12.67 -17.06 -23.02
C ASP A 469 -13.61 -18.23 -23.33
N VAL A 470 -14.39 -18.65 -22.31
CA VAL A 470 -15.35 -19.77 -22.41
C VAL A 470 -16.76 -19.27 -22.11
N GLN A 471 -17.72 -19.69 -22.92
CA GLN A 471 -19.13 -19.34 -22.73
C GLN A 471 -19.95 -20.54 -22.23
N TYR A 472 -20.83 -20.26 -21.27
CA TYR A 472 -21.76 -21.22 -20.71
C TYR A 472 -23.19 -20.70 -20.83
N LEU A 473 -24.07 -21.51 -21.43
CA LEU A 473 -25.51 -21.24 -21.42
C LEU A 473 -26.12 -21.77 -20.12
N ARG A 474 -26.94 -20.95 -19.46
CA ARG A 474 -27.62 -21.32 -18.20
C ARG A 474 -29.07 -20.87 -18.23
N PHE A 475 -29.95 -21.70 -17.67
CA PHE A 475 -31.36 -21.41 -17.52
C PHE A 475 -31.62 -20.67 -16.20
N GLY A 476 -32.31 -19.55 -16.27
CA GLY A 476 -32.63 -18.77 -15.06
C GLY A 476 -33.51 -19.54 -14.09
N GLU A 477 -34.36 -20.45 -14.55
CA GLU A 477 -35.16 -21.34 -13.71
C GLU A 477 -34.27 -22.24 -12.83
N GLU A 478 -33.26 -22.90 -13.41
CA GLU A 478 -32.31 -23.74 -12.68
C GLU A 478 -31.55 -22.90 -11.62
N ILE A 479 -31.06 -21.71 -12.00
CA ILE A 479 -30.36 -20.82 -11.09
C ILE A 479 -31.28 -20.37 -9.95
N ALA A 480 -32.53 -20.02 -10.23
CA ALA A 480 -33.47 -19.56 -9.21
C ALA A 480 -33.85 -20.68 -8.24
N GLN A 481 -34.04 -21.90 -8.71
CA GLN A 481 -34.41 -23.05 -7.88
C GLN A 481 -33.23 -23.60 -7.07
N SER A 482 -32.08 -23.84 -7.73
CA SER A 482 -30.98 -24.63 -7.19
C SER A 482 -29.68 -23.82 -6.95
N GLY A 483 -29.61 -22.55 -7.43
CA GLY A 483 -28.35 -21.80 -7.52
C GLY A 483 -27.50 -22.21 -8.72
N LEU A 484 -26.62 -21.34 -9.16
CA LEU A 484 -25.65 -21.61 -10.23
C LEU A 484 -24.65 -22.66 -9.74
N TYR A 485 -24.60 -23.81 -10.39
CA TYR A 485 -23.56 -24.80 -10.13
C TYR A 485 -22.22 -24.32 -10.71
N VAL A 486 -21.18 -24.32 -9.87
CA VAL A 486 -19.80 -24.00 -10.26
C VAL A 486 -18.86 -25.07 -9.71
N ARG A 487 -17.85 -25.41 -10.51
CA ARG A 487 -16.75 -26.30 -10.15
C ARG A 487 -15.44 -25.69 -10.62
N LEU A 488 -14.50 -25.51 -9.69
CA LEU A 488 -13.21 -24.89 -9.94
C LEU A 488 -12.06 -25.81 -9.52
N ASP A 489 -11.06 -25.92 -10.38
CA ASP A 489 -9.79 -26.54 -10.05
C ASP A 489 -9.05 -25.74 -8.95
N PRO A 490 -7.99 -26.32 -8.34
CA PRO A 490 -7.21 -25.66 -7.31
C PRO A 490 -6.72 -24.27 -7.73
N TYR A 491 -6.98 -23.25 -6.89
CA TYR A 491 -6.54 -21.86 -7.10
C TYR A 491 -6.94 -21.26 -8.45
N ARG A 492 -8.07 -21.69 -9.02
CA ARG A 492 -8.65 -21.09 -10.22
C ARG A 492 -9.75 -20.09 -9.88
N ALA A 493 -10.04 -19.23 -10.82
CA ALA A 493 -11.10 -18.25 -10.74
C ALA A 493 -11.92 -18.23 -12.03
N HIS A 494 -13.19 -17.82 -11.95
CA HIS A 494 -13.96 -17.34 -13.09
C HIS A 494 -14.30 -15.86 -12.89
N LEU A 495 -14.20 -15.10 -13.95
CA LEU A 495 -14.73 -13.75 -14.05
C LEU A 495 -15.73 -13.71 -15.20
N PHE A 496 -16.99 -13.81 -14.85
CA PHE A 496 -18.06 -13.88 -15.84
C PHE A 496 -18.63 -12.50 -16.18
N ASP A 497 -18.78 -12.25 -17.46
CA ASP A 497 -19.76 -11.31 -17.96
C ASP A 497 -21.10 -12.05 -18.13
N VAL A 498 -22.18 -11.52 -17.54
CA VAL A 498 -23.47 -12.21 -17.48
C VAL A 498 -24.52 -11.42 -18.26
N THR A 499 -24.95 -11.96 -19.39
CA THR A 499 -25.91 -11.31 -20.29
C THR A 499 -27.19 -12.16 -20.47
N PRO A 500 -28.39 -11.58 -20.36
CA PRO A 500 -29.63 -12.27 -20.73
C PRO A 500 -29.70 -12.48 -22.26
N LEU A 501 -30.32 -13.60 -22.66
CA LEU A 501 -30.60 -13.93 -24.06
C LEU A 501 -32.03 -13.56 -24.44
#